data_61c7e5f3c987cee20deaa765e2562d39
#
_entry.id   61c7e5f3c987cee20deaa765e2562d39
#
_cell.length_a   1.000
_cell.length_b   1.000
_cell.length_c   1.000
_cell.angle_alpha   90.00
_cell.angle_beta   90.00
_cell.angle_gamma   90.00
#
_symmetry.space_group_name_H-M   'P 1'
#
loop_
_entity.id
_entity.type
_entity.pdbx_description
1 polymer ?
#
loop_
_entity_poly.entity_id
_entity_poly.type
_entity_poly.pdbx_seq_one_letter_code
_entity_poly.pdbx_strand_id
1 'polypeptide(L)'
;MPPAARVGDKHECPKHPDGPILPRGCPTVIIAGERAARVGDEADCGGPRDAIVMGEPTVYVGDRMAARVGDPLDHGGVIVEGAATVFIGSSAQASVLREAARRGSPLMEECPRADDGWRASADQIACLREAARRGAPLLEECPPARGAP
;
A
#
# COMPACT_ATOMS: atom_id res chain seq x y z
N MET A 1 -1.81 3.68 1.42
CA MET A 1 -0.49 3.10 1.78
C MET A 1 -0.09 3.66 3.13
N PRO A 2 0.06 2.85 4.16
CA PRO A 2 0.48 3.32 5.48
C PRO A 2 1.96 3.74 5.50
N PRO A 3 2.34 4.70 6.36
CA PRO A 3 3.73 5.06 6.58
C PRO A 3 4.55 3.87 7.11
N ALA A 4 5.79 3.76 6.69
CA ALA A 4 6.72 2.75 7.20
C ALA A 4 7.06 3.02 8.66
N ALA A 5 7.06 2.00 9.50
CA ALA A 5 7.47 2.10 10.90
C ALA A 5 8.99 1.99 11.06
N ARG A 6 9.53 2.69 12.04
CA ARG A 6 10.97 2.79 12.32
C ARG A 6 11.24 2.57 13.81
N VAL A 7 12.47 2.29 14.13
CA VAL A 7 12.96 2.38 15.51
C VAL A 7 12.67 3.78 16.06
N GLY A 8 12.13 3.86 17.26
CA GLY A 8 11.75 5.10 17.92
C GLY A 8 10.34 5.59 17.65
N ASP A 9 9.66 5.08 16.62
CA ASP A 9 8.25 5.40 16.37
C ASP A 9 7.36 4.77 17.46
N LYS A 10 6.28 5.45 17.82
CA LYS A 10 5.42 5.05 18.95
C LYS A 10 4.37 4.02 18.55
N HIS A 11 4.01 3.21 19.54
CA HIS A 11 2.83 2.37 19.51
C HIS A 11 1.87 2.74 20.65
N GLU A 12 0.60 2.49 20.46
CA GLU A 12 -0.41 2.53 21.51
C GLU A 12 -0.70 1.12 22.01
N CYS A 13 -0.79 0.94 23.33
CA CYS A 13 -1.10 -0.33 23.96
C CYS A 13 -2.34 -0.20 24.85
N PRO A 14 -3.40 -1.01 24.68
CA PRO A 14 -4.62 -0.92 25.48
C PRO A 14 -4.44 -1.36 26.94
N LYS A 15 -3.32 -1.99 27.26
CA LYS A 15 -3.07 -2.57 28.60
C LYS A 15 -1.98 -1.86 29.39
N HIS A 16 -1.09 -1.15 28.70
CA HIS A 16 0.11 -0.56 29.26
C HIS A 16 0.34 0.85 28.71
N PRO A 17 1.24 1.65 29.33
CA PRO A 17 1.65 2.93 28.77
C PRO A 17 2.27 2.78 27.38
N ASP A 18 1.99 3.77 26.54
CA ASP A 18 2.56 3.84 25.19
C ASP A 18 4.08 4.02 25.23
N GLY A 19 4.76 3.48 24.24
CA GLY A 19 6.20 3.60 24.18
C GLY A 19 6.77 3.45 22.77
N PRO A 20 8.09 3.64 22.60
CA PRO A 20 8.75 3.55 21.31
C PRO A 20 9.09 2.11 20.92
N ILE A 21 9.21 1.89 19.60
CA ILE A 21 9.85 0.69 19.05
C ILE A 21 11.33 0.71 19.42
N LEU A 22 11.79 -0.37 20.05
CA LEU A 22 13.14 -0.50 20.58
C LEU A 22 14.24 -0.58 19.50
N PRO A 23 15.51 -0.23 19.81
CA PRO A 23 16.58 -0.06 18.82
C PRO A 23 17.14 -1.39 18.28
N ARG A 24 16.29 -2.32 17.88
CA ARG A 24 16.67 -3.57 17.22
C ARG A 24 16.50 -3.57 15.72
N GLY A 25 15.64 -2.78 15.13
CA GLY A 25 15.32 -2.68 13.71
C GLY A 25 16.33 -3.26 12.71
N CYS A 26 16.07 -3.21 11.45
CA CYS A 26 16.99 -3.73 10.44
C CYS A 26 18.28 -2.90 10.38
N PRO A 27 19.47 -3.50 10.58
CA PRO A 27 20.71 -2.74 10.61
C PRO A 27 21.14 -2.20 9.24
N THR A 28 20.62 -2.77 8.16
CA THR A 28 21.00 -2.44 6.78
C THR A 28 20.00 -1.58 6.04
N VAL A 29 18.81 -1.34 6.61
CA VAL A 29 17.77 -0.52 5.98
C VAL A 29 17.44 0.66 6.88
N ILE A 30 17.71 1.84 6.37
CA ILE A 30 17.46 3.12 7.05
C ILE A 30 16.32 3.85 6.34
N ILE A 31 15.34 4.30 7.10
CA ILE A 31 14.18 5.05 6.63
C ILE A 31 14.17 6.40 7.35
N ALA A 32 14.38 7.47 6.60
CA ALA A 32 14.41 8.84 7.14
C ALA A 32 15.33 8.99 8.38
N GLY A 33 16.51 8.37 8.34
CA GLY A 33 17.54 8.47 9.38
C GLY A 33 17.47 7.41 10.47
N GLU A 34 16.38 6.64 10.59
CA GLU A 34 16.19 5.59 11.59
C GLU A 34 16.12 4.19 10.96
N ARG A 35 16.43 3.16 11.73
CA ARG A 35 16.35 1.77 11.25
C ARG A 35 14.91 1.37 11.00
N ALA A 36 14.66 0.68 9.89
CA ALA A 36 13.35 0.14 9.60
C ALA A 36 12.90 -0.89 10.65
N ALA A 37 11.65 -0.79 11.11
CA ALA A 37 11.03 -1.76 12.00
C ALA A 37 10.42 -2.92 11.19
N ARG A 38 10.37 -4.10 11.82
CA ARG A 38 9.96 -5.37 11.19
C ARG A 38 9.13 -6.20 12.14
N VAL A 39 8.43 -7.17 11.60
CA VAL A 39 7.79 -8.22 12.41
C VAL A 39 8.83 -8.89 13.33
N GLY A 40 8.49 -9.03 14.61
CA GLY A 40 9.35 -9.58 15.65
C GLY A 40 10.30 -8.57 16.29
N ASP A 41 10.34 -7.32 15.85
CA ASP A 41 11.01 -6.25 16.59
C ASP A 41 10.12 -5.83 17.78
N GLU A 42 10.75 -5.46 18.89
CA GLU A 42 10.08 -5.20 20.17
C GLU A 42 9.82 -3.71 20.38
N ALA A 43 8.75 -3.39 21.10
CA ALA A 43 8.43 -2.06 21.58
C ALA A 43 8.40 -2.01 23.10
N ASP A 44 8.69 -0.85 23.67
CA ASP A 44 8.63 -0.62 25.11
C ASP A 44 7.20 -0.30 25.52
N CYS A 45 6.66 -1.09 26.40
CA CYS A 45 5.28 -0.96 26.92
C CYS A 45 5.23 -0.52 28.39
N GLY A 46 6.32 0.06 28.93
CA GLY A 46 6.39 0.43 30.34
C GLY A 46 6.36 -0.75 31.32
N GLY A 47 6.55 -1.97 30.81
CA GLY A 47 6.51 -3.23 31.55
C GLY A 47 7.08 -4.38 30.70
N PRO A 48 6.29 -5.43 30.44
CA PRO A 48 6.71 -6.48 29.53
C PRO A 48 6.84 -5.94 28.11
N ARG A 49 7.83 -6.42 27.36
CA ARG A 49 8.03 -6.02 25.97
C ARG A 49 6.90 -6.51 25.10
N ASP A 50 6.53 -5.69 24.14
CA ASP A 50 5.50 -5.98 23.15
C ASP A 50 6.13 -6.19 21.77
N ALA A 51 5.81 -7.27 21.09
CA ALA A 51 6.41 -7.59 19.81
C ALA A 51 5.45 -7.27 18.66
N ILE A 52 5.99 -6.76 17.55
CA ILE A 52 5.24 -6.55 16.31
C ILE A 52 4.92 -7.93 15.71
N VAL A 53 3.63 -8.28 15.60
CA VAL A 53 3.19 -9.62 15.17
C VAL A 53 2.79 -9.69 13.69
N MET A 54 2.45 -8.56 13.08
CA MET A 54 2.11 -8.50 11.65
C MET A 54 2.79 -7.31 10.97
N GLY A 55 3.00 -7.45 9.66
CA GLY A 55 3.56 -6.42 8.79
C GLY A 55 3.06 -6.57 7.36
N GLU A 56 3.63 -5.83 6.43
CA GLU A 56 3.28 -5.91 5.02
C GLU A 56 3.81 -7.22 4.38
N PRO A 57 2.95 -8.13 3.94
CA PRO A 57 3.37 -9.44 3.44
C PRO A 57 4.10 -9.39 2.08
N THR A 58 4.10 -8.25 1.41
CA THR A 58 4.73 -8.08 0.09
C THR A 58 6.06 -7.34 0.15
N VAL A 59 6.44 -6.81 1.32
CA VAL A 59 7.67 -6.05 1.51
C VAL A 59 8.47 -6.65 2.66
N TYR A 60 9.67 -7.10 2.35
CA TYR A 60 10.59 -7.69 3.31
C TYR A 60 11.80 -6.79 3.55
N VAL A 61 12.14 -6.63 4.79
CA VAL A 61 13.29 -5.85 5.27
C VAL A 61 14.17 -6.78 6.11
N GLY A 62 15.30 -7.22 5.55
CA GLY A 62 16.19 -8.16 6.21
C GLY A 62 15.48 -9.45 6.64
N ASP A 63 14.88 -10.17 5.71
CA ASP A 63 14.19 -11.47 5.87
C ASP A 63 12.90 -11.46 6.70
N ARG A 64 12.41 -10.29 7.13
CA ARG A 64 11.15 -10.15 7.88
C ARG A 64 10.23 -9.14 7.21
N MET A 65 8.93 -9.31 7.39
CA MET A 65 7.95 -8.36 6.86
C MET A 65 8.17 -6.97 7.45
N ALA A 66 8.12 -5.95 6.60
CA ALA A 66 8.23 -4.56 7.03
C ALA A 66 7.03 -4.15 7.88
N ALA A 67 7.26 -3.44 8.98
CA ALA A 67 6.22 -2.91 9.83
C ALA A 67 5.76 -1.53 9.37
N ARG A 68 4.49 -1.21 9.63
CA ARG A 68 3.80 0.02 9.19
C ARG A 68 2.94 0.58 10.30
N VAL A 69 2.55 1.84 10.16
CA VAL A 69 1.48 2.42 10.97
C VAL A 69 0.19 1.59 10.80
N GLY A 70 -0.43 1.23 11.92
CA GLY A 70 -1.63 0.40 11.97
C GLY A 70 -1.36 -1.10 12.10
N ASP A 71 -0.11 -1.56 11.98
CA ASP A 71 0.22 -2.97 12.19
C ASP A 71 0.15 -3.32 13.69
N PRO A 72 -0.40 -4.51 14.06
CA PRO A 72 -0.66 -4.88 15.44
C PRO A 72 0.58 -5.41 16.17
N LEU A 73 0.56 -5.25 17.50
CA LEU A 73 1.49 -5.87 18.45
C LEU A 73 0.80 -6.97 19.26
N ASP A 74 1.59 -7.80 19.94
CA ASP A 74 1.13 -9.00 20.67
C ASP A 74 0.16 -8.69 21.82
N HIS A 75 0.31 -7.54 22.49
CA HIS A 75 -0.59 -7.10 23.56
C HIS A 75 -1.94 -6.53 23.03
N GLY A 76 -2.13 -6.50 21.71
CA GLY A 76 -3.33 -5.94 21.06
C GLY A 76 -3.23 -4.44 20.77
N GLY A 77 -2.04 -3.86 20.94
CA GLY A 77 -1.74 -2.48 20.54
C GLY A 77 -1.49 -2.36 19.03
N VAL A 78 -1.30 -1.12 18.57
CA VAL A 78 -1.01 -0.80 17.17
C VAL A 78 0.08 0.26 17.06
N ILE A 79 0.85 0.22 15.98
CA ILE A 79 1.84 1.25 15.66
C ILE A 79 1.11 2.52 15.22
N VAL A 80 1.40 3.66 15.83
CA VAL A 80 0.71 4.94 15.55
C VAL A 80 1.61 5.98 14.87
N GLU A 81 2.92 5.83 14.94
CA GLU A 81 3.88 6.73 14.29
C GLU A 81 4.68 6.00 13.21
N GLY A 82 5.12 6.75 12.18
CA GLY A 82 5.92 6.24 11.08
C GLY A 82 6.54 7.34 10.24
N ALA A 83 7.35 6.95 9.25
CA ALA A 83 8.02 7.86 8.34
C ALA A 83 7.02 8.60 7.44
N ALA A 84 6.98 9.93 7.53
CA ALA A 84 6.07 10.76 6.73
C ALA A 84 6.33 10.71 5.22
N THR A 85 7.51 10.25 4.80
CA THR A 85 7.96 10.28 3.40
C THR A 85 8.08 8.89 2.76
N VAL A 86 7.94 7.81 3.54
CA VAL A 86 8.08 6.44 3.05
C VAL A 86 6.82 5.65 3.37
N PHE A 87 6.15 5.18 2.34
CA PHE A 87 4.91 4.43 2.45
C PHE A 87 5.12 2.99 1.95
N ILE A 88 4.62 2.02 2.70
CA ILE A 88 4.79 0.60 2.42
C ILE A 88 3.44 -0.07 2.21
N GLY A 89 3.37 -0.94 1.21
CA GLY A 89 2.22 -1.78 0.92
C GLY A 89 1.43 -1.38 -0.30
N SER A 90 0.35 -2.12 -0.54
CA SER A 90 -0.54 -1.90 -1.67
C SER A 90 -1.65 -0.91 -1.33
N SER A 91 -2.02 -0.07 -2.29
CA SER A 91 -3.30 0.63 -2.24
C SER A 91 -4.46 -0.38 -2.31
N ALA A 92 -5.66 0.03 -1.90
CA ALA A 92 -6.86 -0.79 -2.05
C ALA A 92 -7.05 -1.27 -3.51
N GLN A 93 -6.75 -0.41 -4.49
CA GLN A 93 -6.78 -0.76 -5.91
C GLN A 93 -5.79 -1.88 -6.27
N ALA A 94 -4.55 -1.81 -5.78
CA ALA A 94 -3.57 -2.85 -6.04
C ALA A 94 -3.95 -4.20 -5.38
N SER A 95 -4.65 -4.18 -4.25
CA SER A 95 -5.19 -5.40 -3.62
C SER A 95 -6.27 -6.04 -4.47
N VAL A 96 -7.20 -5.25 -4.99
CA VAL A 96 -8.26 -5.71 -5.91
C VAL A 96 -7.65 -6.29 -7.19
N LEU A 97 -6.67 -5.61 -7.79
CA LEU A 97 -5.99 -6.08 -8.99
C LEU A 97 -5.24 -7.40 -8.77
N ARG A 98 -4.58 -7.58 -7.63
CA ARG A 98 -3.92 -8.83 -7.28
C ARG A 98 -4.90 -9.98 -7.08
N GLU A 99 -6.01 -9.70 -6.43
CA GLU A 99 -7.06 -10.71 -6.20
C GLU A 99 -7.73 -11.12 -7.52
N ALA A 100 -8.05 -10.18 -8.39
CA ALA A 100 -8.55 -10.45 -9.73
C ALA A 100 -7.57 -11.30 -10.55
N ALA A 101 -6.28 -10.97 -10.49
CA ALA A 101 -5.23 -11.76 -11.16
C ALA A 101 -5.09 -13.18 -10.61
N ARG A 102 -5.23 -13.39 -9.30
CA ARG A 102 -5.21 -14.73 -8.68
C ARG A 102 -6.40 -15.57 -9.10
N ARG A 103 -7.57 -14.98 -9.28
CA ARG A 103 -8.79 -15.65 -9.72
C ARG A 103 -8.80 -15.92 -11.22
N GLY A 104 -7.82 -15.40 -11.97
CA GLY A 104 -7.79 -15.49 -13.43
C GLY A 104 -8.91 -14.70 -14.09
N SER A 105 -9.56 -13.79 -13.35
CA SER A 105 -10.59 -12.92 -13.91
C SER A 105 -9.93 -11.89 -14.81
N PRO A 106 -10.38 -11.70 -16.05
CA PRO A 106 -9.91 -10.59 -16.87
C PRO A 106 -10.29 -9.29 -16.17
N LEU A 107 -9.30 -8.42 -15.97
CA LEU A 107 -9.43 -7.13 -15.26
C LEU A 107 -10.54 -6.22 -15.84
N MET A 108 -11.02 -6.54 -17.03
CA MET A 108 -12.06 -5.79 -17.74
C MET A 108 -13.50 -6.21 -17.37
N GLU A 109 -13.71 -7.37 -16.73
CA GLU A 109 -15.05 -7.85 -16.37
C GLU A 109 -15.54 -7.36 -15.00
N GLU A 110 -14.63 -6.91 -14.14
CA GLU A 110 -14.97 -6.39 -12.80
C GLU A 110 -15.09 -4.85 -12.74
N CYS A 111 -14.86 -4.15 -13.85
CA CYS A 111 -15.34 -2.77 -13.93
C CYS A 111 -16.87 -2.83 -13.88
N PRO A 112 -17.52 -2.19 -12.86
CA PRO A 112 -18.95 -2.03 -12.89
C PRO A 112 -19.28 -1.42 -14.25
N ARG A 113 -20.09 -2.12 -15.04
CA ARG A 113 -20.65 -1.53 -16.25
C ARG A 113 -21.33 -0.28 -15.75
N ALA A 114 -20.76 0.86 -16.05
CA ALA A 114 -21.52 2.07 -15.96
C ALA A 114 -22.73 1.81 -16.85
N ASP A 115 -23.89 1.60 -16.25
CA ASP A 115 -25.18 1.49 -16.95
C ASP A 115 -25.51 2.79 -17.70
N ASP A 116 -24.60 3.73 -17.67
CA ASP A 116 -24.66 5.08 -18.23
C ASP A 116 -24.20 5.17 -19.68
N GLY A 117 -24.27 4.08 -20.43
CA GLY A 117 -24.21 4.14 -21.89
C GLY A 117 -22.87 4.58 -22.51
N TRP A 118 -21.78 4.66 -21.72
CA TRP A 118 -20.48 5.02 -22.28
C TRP A 118 -19.82 3.80 -22.96
N ARG A 119 -20.14 3.63 -24.23
CA ARG A 119 -19.41 2.70 -25.11
C ARG A 119 -18.45 3.53 -25.95
N ALA A 120 -17.15 3.32 -25.78
CA ALA A 120 -16.21 3.84 -26.76
C ALA A 120 -16.58 3.29 -28.14
N SER A 121 -16.75 4.17 -29.12
CA SER A 121 -17.00 3.73 -30.50
C SER A 121 -15.79 2.95 -31.03
N ALA A 122 -16.00 2.08 -32.00
CA ALA A 122 -14.91 1.37 -32.66
C ALA A 122 -13.82 2.32 -33.15
N ASP A 123 -14.20 3.51 -33.59
CA ASP A 123 -13.30 4.56 -34.06
C ASP A 123 -12.46 5.17 -32.92
N GLN A 124 -13.05 5.34 -31.74
CA GLN A 124 -12.32 5.80 -30.55
C GLN A 124 -11.30 4.78 -30.08
N ILE A 125 -11.66 3.50 -30.10
CA ILE A 125 -10.75 2.40 -29.75
C ILE A 125 -9.59 2.32 -30.75
N ALA A 126 -9.87 2.48 -32.04
CA ALA A 126 -8.85 2.51 -33.08
C ALA A 126 -7.89 3.70 -32.92
N CYS A 127 -8.43 4.88 -32.63
CA CYS A 127 -7.67 6.10 -32.37
C CYS A 127 -6.74 5.94 -31.15
N LEU A 128 -7.24 5.40 -30.03
CA LEU A 128 -6.46 5.16 -28.83
C LEU A 128 -5.34 4.15 -29.06
N ARG A 129 -5.59 3.10 -29.84
CA ARG A 129 -4.57 2.12 -30.20
C ARG A 129 -3.47 2.71 -31.09
N GLU A 130 -3.83 3.57 -32.00
CA GLU A 130 -2.87 4.24 -32.90
C GLU A 130 -2.04 5.28 -32.14
N ALA A 131 -2.65 6.09 -31.28
CA ALA A 131 -1.96 7.04 -30.39
C ALA A 131 -0.95 6.31 -29.47
N ALA A 132 -1.34 5.17 -28.90
CA ALA A 132 -0.46 4.35 -28.07
C ALA A 132 0.74 3.79 -28.86
N ARG A 133 0.56 3.40 -30.13
CA ARG A 133 1.66 2.94 -30.98
C ARG A 133 2.66 4.05 -31.33
N ARG A 134 2.18 5.28 -31.46
CA ARG A 134 2.99 6.46 -31.81
C ARG A 134 3.62 7.13 -30.61
N GLY A 135 3.24 6.72 -29.36
CA GLY A 135 3.70 7.38 -28.13
C GLY A 135 3.18 8.82 -27.98
N ALA A 136 2.08 9.15 -28.68
CA ALA A 136 1.47 10.47 -28.61
C ALA A 136 0.63 10.64 -27.31
N PRO A 137 0.55 11.86 -26.73
CA PRO A 137 -0.33 12.11 -25.61
C PRO A 137 -1.80 11.91 -25.99
N LEU A 138 -2.51 11.10 -25.18
CA LEU A 138 -3.86 10.57 -25.45
C LEU A 138 -4.98 11.65 -25.52
N LEU A 139 -4.69 12.92 -25.27
CA LEU A 139 -5.71 13.95 -25.04
C LEU A 139 -5.93 14.90 -26.22
N GLU A 140 -5.10 14.93 -27.24
CA GLU A 140 -5.19 15.97 -28.28
C GLU A 140 -5.73 15.50 -29.63
N GLU A 141 -5.81 14.20 -29.93
CA GLU A 141 -6.15 13.72 -31.28
C GLU A 141 -7.43 12.87 -31.40
N CYS A 142 -8.09 12.53 -30.28
CA CYS A 142 -9.33 11.73 -30.37
C CYS A 142 -10.57 12.62 -30.42
N PRO A 143 -11.43 12.46 -31.42
CA PRO A 143 -12.67 13.22 -31.48
C PRO A 143 -13.57 12.95 -30.26
N PRO A 144 -14.27 13.95 -29.75
CA PRO A 144 -15.21 13.74 -28.64
C PRO A 144 -16.29 12.75 -29.07
N ALA A 145 -16.75 11.92 -28.12
CA ALA A 145 -17.87 11.01 -28.35
C ALA A 145 -19.03 11.80 -28.95
N ARG A 146 -19.50 11.41 -30.11
CA ARG A 146 -20.68 12.04 -30.70
C ARG A 146 -21.84 11.77 -29.76
N GLY A 147 -22.39 12.86 -29.23
CA GLY A 147 -23.39 12.88 -28.20
C GLY A 147 -24.57 11.97 -28.51
N ALA A 148 -25.06 11.36 -27.46
CA ALA A 148 -26.39 10.85 -27.42
C ALA A 148 -27.39 12.03 -27.49
N PRO A 149 -28.58 11.84 -28.09
CA PRO A 149 -29.58 12.87 -28.33
C PRO A 149 -30.10 13.52 -27.07
#